data_b4456e374d1051c755bf0ecaad767329
#
_entry.id   b4456e374d1051c755bf0ecaad767329
#
_cell.length_a   1.000
_cell.length_b   1.000
_cell.length_c   1.000
_cell.angle_alpha   90.00
_cell.angle_beta   90.00
_cell.angle_gamma   90.00
#
_symmetry.space_group_name_H-M   'P 1'
#
loop_
_entity.id
_entity.type
_entity.pdbx_description
1 polymer ?
#
loop_
_entity_poly.entity_id
_entity_poly.type
_entity_poly.pdbx_seq_one_letter_code
_entity_poly.pdbx_strand_id
1 'polypeptide(L)'
;YRAVKRKKTKVIKVGKVLVGGDSPISVQSMTNTLTTDTKSTINQINSLEERGADIVRVSCPDEGSTQSLKNITKNVNVPIVADIHFHYKRAIEAAKNGAACLRINPGNIGSRDRVLDVVKAAKDHNCSIRIGVNAGSLEKKLLDKYKEPCPEALVESAIYNIKLFEDNNFFNFKLSVKSSDIFLAIKSYELLSDNCNYPLHLGITEAGGLITGSIKSSIGMGYLLMKGIGDTIRVSLSADPEEEVKAGYEILKSLNIRSRGVKIISCPSCARQAFPVIETVKVLEEKLSHIKKPITLSIIGLSLIHI
;
A
#
# COMPACT_ATOMS: atom_id res chain seq x y z
N TYR A 1 15.22 -16.46 -16.99
CA TYR A 1 14.28 -15.77 -16.08
C TYR A 1 14.72 -14.33 -15.94
N ARG A 2 13.85 -13.39 -16.28
CA ARG A 2 14.17 -11.97 -16.14
C ARG A 2 13.87 -11.55 -14.69
N ALA A 3 14.89 -11.12 -13.94
CA ALA A 3 14.69 -10.36 -12.72
C ALA A 3 14.08 -9.00 -13.08
N VAL A 4 13.10 -8.55 -12.29
CA VAL A 4 12.52 -7.21 -12.48
C VAL A 4 13.57 -6.16 -12.12
N LYS A 5 13.95 -5.32 -13.09
CA LYS A 5 14.82 -4.17 -12.84
C LYS A 5 13.94 -3.01 -12.32
N ARG A 6 14.01 -2.76 -11.03
CA ARG A 6 13.27 -1.67 -10.40
C ARG A 6 13.86 -0.31 -10.76
N LYS A 7 12.99 0.67 -10.97
CA LYS A 7 13.39 2.06 -11.03
C LYS A 7 13.94 2.50 -9.66
N LYS A 8 15.11 3.13 -9.64
CA LYS A 8 15.68 3.69 -8.42
C LYS A 8 15.00 5.02 -8.11
N THR A 9 14.25 5.04 -7.02
CA THR A 9 13.60 6.25 -6.48
C THR A 9 14.39 6.81 -5.31
N LYS A 10 14.09 8.04 -4.88
CA LYS A 10 14.63 8.60 -3.64
C LYS A 10 14.21 7.71 -2.46
N VAL A 11 15.09 7.55 -1.48
CA VAL A 11 14.75 6.81 -0.26
C VAL A 11 14.10 7.74 0.74
N ILE A 12 12.94 7.34 1.25
CA ILE A 12 12.24 8.03 2.34
C ILE A 12 12.10 7.12 3.56
N LYS A 13 11.78 7.70 4.71
CA LYS A 13 11.55 6.95 5.96
C LYS A 13 10.09 7.04 6.38
N VAL A 14 9.48 5.88 6.62
CA VAL A 14 8.18 5.77 7.30
C VAL A 14 8.45 5.12 8.65
N GLY A 15 8.70 5.93 9.67
CA GLY A 15 9.25 5.44 10.92
C GLY A 15 10.57 4.69 10.71
N LYS A 16 10.61 3.40 11.08
CA LYS A 16 11.78 2.53 10.87
C LYS A 16 11.85 1.88 9.48
N VAL A 17 10.81 1.99 8.66
CA VAL A 17 10.74 1.36 7.34
C VAL A 17 11.28 2.31 6.28
N LEU A 18 12.30 1.86 5.54
CA LEU A 18 12.80 2.55 4.35
C LEU A 18 11.94 2.19 3.15
N VAL A 19 11.58 3.20 2.37
CA VAL A 19 10.77 3.07 1.15
C VAL A 19 11.48 3.76 0.00
N GLY A 20 11.62 3.07 -1.12
CA GLY A 20 12.33 3.57 -2.30
C GLY A 20 13.75 3.03 -2.42
N GLY A 21 14.45 3.42 -3.47
CA GLY A 21 15.80 2.94 -3.78
C GLY A 21 15.84 1.42 -3.94
N ASP A 22 16.80 0.80 -3.27
CA ASP A 22 16.98 -0.65 -3.27
C ASP A 22 16.23 -1.35 -2.10
N SER A 23 15.44 -0.58 -1.30
CA SER A 23 14.68 -1.14 -0.18
C SER A 23 13.63 -2.14 -0.68
N PRO A 24 13.31 -3.19 0.09
CA PRO A 24 12.23 -4.12 -0.27
C PRO A 24 10.90 -3.39 -0.47
N ILE A 25 10.10 -3.82 -1.44
CA ILE A 25 8.77 -3.27 -1.64
C ILE A 25 7.94 -3.59 -0.39
N SER A 26 7.45 -2.55 0.29
CA SER A 26 6.69 -2.71 1.52
C SER A 26 5.22 -3.02 1.24
N VAL A 27 4.65 -3.93 2.03
CA VAL A 27 3.23 -4.27 2.02
C VAL A 27 2.54 -3.47 3.11
N GLN A 28 1.59 -2.64 2.71
CA GLN A 28 0.78 -1.85 3.63
C GLN A 28 -0.64 -2.41 3.68
N SER A 29 -1.25 -2.44 4.87
CA SER A 29 -2.69 -2.65 5.04
C SER A 29 -3.34 -1.49 5.81
N MET A 30 -4.60 -1.64 6.13
CA MET A 30 -5.38 -0.63 6.85
C MET A 30 -6.34 -1.31 7.81
N THR A 31 -6.50 -0.75 9.01
CA THR A 31 -7.52 -1.21 9.95
C THR A 31 -8.93 -0.83 9.48
N ASN A 32 -9.90 -1.66 9.83
CA ASN A 32 -11.32 -1.38 9.65
C ASN A 32 -12.06 -1.17 10.99
N THR A 33 -11.33 -1.17 12.10
CA THR A 33 -11.84 -0.82 13.43
C THR A 33 -12.00 0.69 13.59
N LEU A 34 -12.86 1.11 14.51
CA LEU A 34 -12.92 2.51 14.94
C LEU A 34 -11.61 2.86 15.65
N THR A 35 -10.91 3.87 15.20
CA THR A 35 -9.60 4.28 15.77
C THR A 35 -9.71 4.70 17.24
N THR A 36 -10.88 5.19 17.67
CA THR A 36 -11.20 5.50 19.07
C THR A 36 -11.31 4.26 19.96
N ASP A 37 -11.64 3.10 19.39
CA ASP A 37 -11.48 1.81 20.07
C ASP A 37 -10.03 1.35 19.97
N THR A 38 -9.20 1.91 20.83
CA THR A 38 -7.75 1.68 20.81
C THR A 38 -7.39 0.21 21.00
N LYS A 39 -8.14 -0.53 21.82
CA LYS A 39 -7.86 -1.95 22.11
C LYS A 39 -8.08 -2.81 20.87
N SER A 40 -9.23 -2.70 20.25
CA SER A 40 -9.54 -3.44 19.02
C SER A 40 -8.59 -3.05 17.88
N THR A 41 -8.26 -1.77 17.75
CA THR A 41 -7.34 -1.27 16.74
C THR A 41 -5.92 -1.81 16.94
N ILE A 42 -5.39 -1.79 18.18
CA ILE A 42 -4.07 -2.37 18.49
C ILE A 42 -4.05 -3.88 18.18
N ASN A 43 -5.07 -4.63 18.59
CA ASN A 43 -5.15 -6.05 18.31
C ASN A 43 -5.14 -6.33 16.79
N GLN A 44 -5.90 -5.56 16.02
CA GLN A 44 -5.93 -5.73 14.57
C GLN A 44 -4.59 -5.35 13.93
N ILE A 45 -3.92 -4.28 14.38
CA ILE A 45 -2.59 -3.91 13.90
C ILE A 45 -1.58 -5.02 14.17
N ASN A 46 -1.60 -5.61 15.38
CA ASN A 46 -0.69 -6.71 15.72
C ASN A 46 -0.95 -7.94 14.85
N SER A 47 -2.21 -8.28 14.59
CA SER A 47 -2.56 -9.36 13.66
C SER A 47 -2.03 -9.08 12.23
N LEU A 48 -2.19 -7.86 11.74
CA LEU A 48 -1.65 -7.46 10.44
C LEU A 48 -0.12 -7.54 10.40
N GLU A 49 0.57 -7.15 11.48
CA GLU A 49 2.02 -7.29 11.60
C GLU A 49 2.45 -8.76 11.56
N GLU A 50 1.77 -9.63 12.27
CA GLU A 50 2.02 -11.08 12.27
C GLU A 50 1.86 -11.67 10.87
N ARG A 51 0.86 -11.22 10.11
CA ARG A 51 0.65 -11.59 8.70
C ARG A 51 1.71 -11.00 7.77
N GLY A 52 2.45 -9.97 8.22
CA GLY A 52 3.60 -9.40 7.51
C GLY A 52 3.39 -8.01 6.96
N ALA A 53 2.37 -7.28 7.38
CA ALA A 53 2.27 -5.88 7.05
C ALA A 53 3.50 -5.12 7.58
N ASP A 54 4.18 -4.40 6.70
CA ASP A 54 5.35 -3.57 7.07
C ASP A 54 4.91 -2.21 7.62
N ILE A 55 3.74 -1.74 7.20
CA ILE A 55 3.17 -0.44 7.52
C ILE A 55 1.66 -0.62 7.66
N VAL A 56 1.04 -0.02 8.67
CA VAL A 56 -0.41 -0.06 8.83
C VAL A 56 -0.99 1.35 8.85
N ARG A 57 -2.10 1.54 8.14
CA ARG A 57 -2.83 2.79 8.08
C ARG A 57 -4.06 2.74 8.98
N VAL A 58 -4.31 3.82 9.71
CA VAL A 58 -5.52 4.00 10.53
C VAL A 58 -6.26 5.26 10.10
N SER A 59 -7.58 5.25 10.18
CA SER A 59 -8.40 6.41 9.84
C SER A 59 -8.39 7.43 10.97
N CYS A 60 -8.21 8.71 10.64
CA CYS A 60 -8.22 9.83 11.60
C CYS A 60 -9.19 10.93 11.15
N PRO A 61 -10.50 10.66 11.18
CA PRO A 61 -11.51 11.63 10.73
C PRO A 61 -11.74 12.77 11.72
N ASP A 62 -11.49 12.56 13.00
CA ASP A 62 -11.82 13.47 14.11
C ASP A 62 -10.70 13.56 15.16
N GLU A 63 -10.92 14.41 16.17
CA GLU A 63 -9.96 14.63 17.25
C GLU A 63 -9.79 13.42 18.16
N GLY A 64 -10.86 12.71 18.47
CA GLY A 64 -10.80 11.50 19.27
C GLY A 64 -9.90 10.44 18.65
N SER A 65 -9.99 10.27 17.33
CA SER A 65 -9.13 9.37 16.57
C SER A 65 -7.65 9.79 16.62
N THR A 66 -7.36 11.09 16.47
CA THR A 66 -5.98 11.59 16.56
C THR A 66 -5.38 11.50 17.96
N GLN A 67 -6.19 11.72 19.00
CA GLN A 67 -5.75 11.52 20.40
C GLN A 67 -5.46 10.03 20.69
N SER A 68 -6.26 9.13 20.15
CA SER A 68 -6.08 7.68 20.29
C SER A 68 -4.76 7.18 19.71
N LEU A 69 -4.22 7.86 18.69
CA LEU A 69 -2.92 7.51 18.08
C LEU A 69 -1.79 7.46 19.10
N LYS A 70 -1.79 8.34 20.11
CA LYS A 70 -0.73 8.34 21.14
C LYS A 70 -0.65 7.02 21.90
N ASN A 71 -1.79 6.38 22.15
CA ASN A 71 -1.83 5.06 22.78
C ASN A 71 -1.52 3.96 21.76
N ILE A 72 -2.08 4.03 20.56
CA ILE A 72 -1.87 3.05 19.51
C ILE A 72 -0.38 2.96 19.17
N THR A 73 0.27 4.08 18.83
CA THR A 73 1.67 4.10 18.38
C THR A 73 2.67 3.63 19.44
N LYS A 74 2.32 3.71 20.72
CA LYS A 74 3.15 3.19 21.83
C LYS A 74 3.05 1.66 22.02
N ASN A 75 1.97 1.06 21.56
CA ASN A 75 1.65 -0.34 21.82
C ASN A 75 1.73 -1.23 20.57
N VAL A 76 2.28 -0.71 19.47
CA VAL A 76 2.49 -1.45 18.21
C VAL A 76 3.92 -1.26 17.72
N ASN A 77 4.45 -2.23 16.97
CA ASN A 77 5.82 -2.15 16.44
C ASN A 77 5.89 -1.62 15.01
N VAL A 78 4.82 -1.81 14.22
CA VAL A 78 4.79 -1.33 12.84
C VAL A 78 4.52 0.18 12.79
N PRO A 79 5.15 0.94 11.88
CA PRO A 79 4.88 2.35 11.72
C PRO A 79 3.44 2.59 11.26
N ILE A 80 2.81 3.60 11.87
CA ILE A 80 1.41 3.95 11.63
C ILE A 80 1.32 5.11 10.65
N VAL A 81 0.47 4.95 9.63
CA VAL A 81 0.05 6.01 8.71
C VAL A 81 -1.30 6.55 9.18
N ALA A 82 -1.35 7.82 9.53
CA ALA A 82 -2.61 8.50 9.80
C ALA A 82 -3.29 8.94 8.49
N ASP A 83 -4.50 8.46 8.27
CA ASP A 83 -5.29 8.81 7.08
C ASP A 83 -6.17 10.03 7.36
N ILE A 84 -5.77 11.17 6.81
CA ILE A 84 -6.42 12.45 7.01
C ILE A 84 -7.31 12.75 5.80
N HIS A 85 -8.63 12.92 6.06
CA HIS A 85 -9.61 13.12 4.99
C HIS A 85 -9.76 14.58 4.59
N PHE A 86 -10.14 15.46 5.53
CA PHE A 86 -10.55 16.83 5.20
C PHE A 86 -9.88 17.92 6.05
N HIS A 87 -9.53 17.63 7.29
CA HIS A 87 -9.10 18.65 8.25
C HIS A 87 -7.60 18.65 8.49
N TYR A 88 -6.89 19.66 7.99
CA TYR A 88 -5.44 19.80 8.17
C TYR A 88 -4.99 19.75 9.64
N LYS A 89 -5.81 20.25 10.59
CA LYS A 89 -5.52 20.18 12.01
C LYS A 89 -5.35 18.75 12.51
N ARG A 90 -6.13 17.80 11.97
CA ARG A 90 -5.98 16.36 12.28
C ARG A 90 -4.63 15.81 11.86
N ALA A 91 -4.07 16.31 10.76
CA ALA A 91 -2.71 15.93 10.33
C ALA A 91 -1.65 16.41 11.33
N ILE A 92 -1.77 17.65 11.80
CA ILE A 92 -0.86 18.25 12.80
C ILE A 92 -0.92 17.45 14.11
N GLU A 93 -2.11 17.15 14.58
CA GLU A 93 -2.33 16.36 15.80
C GLU A 93 -1.80 14.92 15.65
N ALA A 94 -2.05 14.29 14.52
CA ALA A 94 -1.55 12.95 14.24
C ALA A 94 -0.01 12.89 14.27
N ALA A 95 0.66 13.90 13.67
CA ALA A 95 2.12 14.01 13.74
C ALA A 95 2.61 14.12 15.18
N LYS A 96 1.99 14.99 15.99
CA LYS A 96 2.31 15.16 17.43
C LYS A 96 2.10 13.88 18.24
N ASN A 97 1.11 13.07 17.84
CA ASN A 97 0.76 11.83 18.54
C ASN A 97 1.49 10.58 18.01
N GLY A 98 2.57 10.77 17.24
CA GLY A 98 3.49 9.70 16.88
C GLY A 98 3.19 8.97 15.57
N ALA A 99 2.32 9.52 14.71
CA ALA A 99 2.18 8.97 13.36
C ALA A 99 3.50 9.03 12.60
N ALA A 100 3.89 7.93 11.96
CA ALA A 100 5.11 7.85 11.16
C ALA A 100 4.94 8.43 9.74
N CYS A 101 3.70 8.50 9.27
CA CYS A 101 3.36 9.06 7.97
C CYS A 101 1.96 9.67 8.03
N LEU A 102 1.79 10.80 7.36
CA LEU A 102 0.49 11.44 7.16
C LEU A 102 0.03 11.18 5.73
N ARG A 103 -1.12 10.55 5.56
CA ARG A 103 -1.75 10.46 4.23
C ARG A 103 -2.70 11.64 4.07
N ILE A 104 -2.43 12.46 3.10
CA ILE A 104 -3.28 13.59 2.73
C ILE A 104 -3.68 13.52 1.26
N ASN A 105 -4.86 14.04 0.96
CA ASN A 105 -5.24 14.42 -0.38
C ASN A 105 -5.23 15.95 -0.44
N PRO A 106 -4.28 16.58 -1.14
CA PRO A 106 -4.17 18.03 -1.17
C PRO A 106 -5.43 18.73 -1.64
N GLY A 107 -6.17 18.12 -2.58
CA GLY A 107 -7.46 18.63 -3.04
C GLY A 107 -8.53 18.73 -1.94
N ASN A 108 -8.43 17.92 -0.90
CA ASN A 108 -9.38 17.88 0.22
C ASN A 108 -8.91 18.71 1.44
N ILE A 109 -7.60 18.91 1.60
CA ILE A 109 -7.03 19.67 2.75
C ILE A 109 -7.35 21.16 2.65
N GLY A 110 -7.49 21.69 1.44
CA GLY A 110 -7.90 23.05 1.17
C GLY A 110 -6.76 23.94 0.68
N SER A 111 -6.57 25.13 1.30
CA SER A 111 -5.61 26.12 0.80
C SER A 111 -4.15 25.66 0.90
N ARG A 112 -3.30 26.29 0.08
CA ARG A 112 -1.84 26.11 0.10
C ARG A 112 -1.25 26.26 1.50
N ASP A 113 -1.69 27.26 2.26
CA ASP A 113 -1.17 27.52 3.60
C ASP A 113 -1.46 26.37 4.57
N ARG A 114 -2.64 25.76 4.48
CA ARG A 114 -2.98 24.57 5.28
C ARG A 114 -2.10 23.37 4.95
N VAL A 115 -1.76 23.18 3.67
CA VAL A 115 -0.81 22.12 3.26
C VAL A 115 0.57 22.41 3.83
N LEU A 116 1.01 23.68 3.84
CA LEU A 116 2.29 24.09 4.43
C LEU A 116 2.33 23.90 5.95
N ASP A 117 1.23 24.14 6.66
CA ASP A 117 1.12 23.82 8.09
C ASP A 117 1.31 22.33 8.36
N VAL A 118 0.75 21.48 7.50
CA VAL A 118 0.95 20.02 7.58
C VAL A 118 2.41 19.64 7.31
N VAL A 119 3.04 20.23 6.29
CA VAL A 119 4.46 20.02 5.99
C VAL A 119 5.35 20.43 7.14
N LYS A 120 5.07 21.57 7.78
CA LYS A 120 5.79 22.03 8.96
C LYS A 120 5.66 21.02 10.11
N ALA A 121 4.45 20.61 10.43
CA ALA A 121 4.23 19.61 11.49
C ALA A 121 4.94 18.28 11.18
N ALA A 122 4.94 17.84 9.92
CA ALA A 122 5.65 16.64 9.52
C ALA A 122 7.18 16.76 9.72
N LYS A 123 7.78 17.93 9.44
CA LYS A 123 9.19 18.20 9.73
C LYS A 123 9.48 18.16 11.23
N ASP A 124 8.68 18.88 12.01
CA ASP A 124 8.88 19.06 13.45
C ASP A 124 8.79 17.70 14.20
N HIS A 125 8.05 16.74 13.65
CA HIS A 125 7.82 15.42 14.24
C HIS A 125 8.44 14.25 13.47
N ASN A 126 9.33 14.51 12.51
CA ASN A 126 9.98 13.48 11.68
C ASN A 126 9.01 12.53 10.98
N CYS A 127 7.82 13.01 10.62
CA CYS A 127 6.86 12.27 9.84
C CYS A 127 7.17 12.34 8.34
N SER A 128 6.90 11.27 7.62
CA SER A 128 6.77 11.33 6.17
C SER A 128 5.35 11.77 5.76
N ILE A 129 5.20 12.17 4.50
CA ILE A 129 3.88 12.46 3.94
C ILE A 129 3.63 11.54 2.75
N ARG A 130 2.40 11.04 2.61
CA ARG A 130 1.93 10.46 1.36
C ARG A 130 0.92 11.41 0.71
N ILE A 131 1.32 11.94 -0.43
CA ILE A 131 0.43 12.70 -1.31
C ILE A 131 -0.42 11.68 -2.08
N GLY A 132 -1.72 11.65 -1.78
CA GLY A 132 -2.67 10.72 -2.39
C GLY A 132 -3.62 11.44 -3.32
N VAL A 133 -3.35 11.42 -4.61
CA VAL A 133 -4.28 11.89 -5.64
C VAL A 133 -5.19 10.74 -6.05
N ASN A 134 -6.49 10.98 -6.08
CA ASN A 134 -7.49 10.00 -6.52
C ASN A 134 -8.34 10.62 -7.63
N ALA A 135 -8.70 9.81 -8.61
CA ALA A 135 -9.55 10.23 -9.73
C ALA A 135 -10.90 10.80 -9.25
N GLY A 136 -11.50 10.22 -8.21
CA GLY A 136 -12.79 10.65 -7.66
C GLY A 136 -12.75 11.92 -6.79
N SER A 137 -11.57 12.50 -6.55
CA SER A 137 -11.41 13.70 -5.69
C SER A 137 -10.31 14.63 -6.21
N LEU A 138 -10.27 14.81 -7.52
CA LEU A 138 -9.37 15.73 -8.18
C LEU A 138 -9.78 17.19 -7.94
N GLU A 139 -8.82 18.10 -7.90
CA GLU A 139 -9.04 19.52 -7.70
C GLU A 139 -9.92 20.13 -8.79
N LYS A 140 -10.87 21.00 -8.39
CA LYS A 140 -11.84 21.60 -9.29
C LYS A 140 -11.18 22.28 -10.51
N LYS A 141 -10.05 22.98 -10.30
CA LYS A 141 -9.31 23.64 -11.39
C LYS A 141 -8.84 22.67 -12.47
N LEU A 142 -8.44 21.45 -12.07
CA LEU A 142 -8.02 20.41 -13.02
C LEU A 142 -9.22 19.78 -13.72
N LEU A 143 -10.33 19.57 -12.99
CA LEU A 143 -11.58 19.11 -13.60
C LEU A 143 -12.13 20.13 -14.61
N ASP A 144 -12.03 21.44 -14.32
CA ASP A 144 -12.44 22.51 -15.25
C ASP A 144 -11.53 22.52 -16.53
N LYS A 145 -10.24 22.22 -16.36
CA LYS A 145 -9.25 22.17 -17.46
C LYS A 145 -9.42 20.92 -18.33
N TYR A 146 -9.49 19.75 -17.72
CA TYR A 146 -9.45 18.47 -18.42
C TYR A 146 -10.84 17.86 -18.67
N LYS A 147 -11.91 18.42 -18.07
CA LYS A 147 -13.31 17.98 -18.12
C LYS A 147 -13.60 16.67 -17.42
N GLU A 148 -12.65 15.75 -17.36
CA GLU A 148 -12.77 14.45 -16.72
C GLU A 148 -11.44 14.04 -16.06
N PRO A 149 -11.45 13.10 -15.10
CA PRO A 149 -10.22 12.53 -14.58
C PRO A 149 -9.48 11.76 -15.68
N CYS A 150 -8.27 12.21 -16.01
CA CYS A 150 -7.36 11.58 -16.97
C CYS A 150 -5.96 11.44 -16.38
N PRO A 151 -5.06 10.64 -16.97
CA PRO A 151 -3.70 10.47 -16.46
C PRO A 151 -2.95 11.78 -16.28
N GLU A 152 -3.08 12.68 -17.26
CA GLU A 152 -2.43 14.00 -17.27
C GLU A 152 -2.91 14.87 -16.10
N ALA A 153 -4.21 14.87 -15.82
CA ALA A 153 -4.79 15.64 -14.71
C ALA A 153 -4.30 15.14 -13.36
N LEU A 154 -4.26 13.81 -13.16
CA LEU A 154 -3.78 13.20 -11.93
C LEU A 154 -2.28 13.47 -11.70
N VAL A 155 -1.49 13.42 -12.77
CA VAL A 155 -0.05 13.67 -12.70
C VAL A 155 0.23 15.16 -12.51
N GLU A 156 -0.51 16.08 -13.17
CA GLU A 156 -0.36 17.52 -12.94
C GLU A 156 -0.62 17.90 -11.49
N SER A 157 -1.67 17.31 -10.86
CA SER A 157 -1.92 17.48 -9.43
C SER A 157 -0.74 16.97 -8.58
N ALA A 158 -0.21 15.80 -8.88
CA ALA A 158 0.92 15.25 -8.15
C ALA A 158 2.17 16.11 -8.28
N ILE A 159 2.52 16.54 -9.50
CA ILE A 159 3.71 17.38 -9.77
C ILE A 159 3.59 18.76 -9.11
N TYR A 160 2.42 19.37 -9.12
CA TYR A 160 2.19 20.62 -8.40
C TYR A 160 2.54 20.48 -6.91
N ASN A 161 2.09 19.41 -6.29
CA ASN A 161 2.36 19.16 -4.86
C ASN A 161 3.82 18.77 -4.59
N ILE A 162 4.49 18.06 -5.51
CA ILE A 162 5.92 17.80 -5.42
C ILE A 162 6.69 19.13 -5.34
N LYS A 163 6.43 20.04 -6.27
CA LYS A 163 7.08 21.36 -6.29
C LYS A 163 6.81 22.14 -5.01
N LEU A 164 5.55 22.15 -4.55
CA LEU A 164 5.19 22.82 -3.30
C LEU A 164 6.01 22.30 -2.11
N PHE A 165 6.24 20.98 -2.02
CA PHE A 165 7.01 20.38 -0.94
C PHE A 165 8.52 20.67 -1.08
N GLU A 166 9.05 20.56 -2.30
CA GLU A 166 10.46 20.86 -2.60
C GLU A 166 10.80 22.33 -2.33
N ASP A 167 9.95 23.26 -2.75
CA ASP A 167 10.09 24.71 -2.49
C ASP A 167 10.11 25.02 -0.98
N ASN A 168 9.53 24.14 -0.17
CA ASN A 168 9.54 24.24 1.29
C ASN A 168 10.59 23.30 1.93
N ASN A 169 11.59 22.82 1.20
CA ASN A 169 12.65 21.95 1.68
C ASN A 169 12.14 20.70 2.40
N PHE A 170 11.08 20.10 1.91
CA PHE A 170 10.54 18.83 2.42
C PHE A 170 10.63 17.74 1.35
N PHE A 171 11.41 16.70 1.63
CA PHE A 171 11.72 15.63 0.68
C PHE A 171 11.30 14.23 1.18
N ASN A 172 10.84 14.12 2.44
CA ASN A 172 10.43 12.86 3.03
C ASN A 172 8.97 12.53 2.70
N PHE A 173 8.68 12.32 1.41
CA PHE A 173 7.32 12.00 0.97
C PHE A 173 7.30 10.97 -0.15
N LYS A 174 6.15 10.33 -0.30
CA LYS A 174 5.80 9.39 -1.37
C LYS A 174 4.47 9.78 -2.00
N LEU A 175 4.20 9.23 -3.18
CA LEU A 175 3.05 9.58 -4.00
C LEU A 175 2.16 8.38 -4.29
N SER A 176 0.88 8.64 -4.49
CA SER A 176 -0.04 7.68 -5.08
C SER A 176 -1.04 8.39 -5.99
N VAL A 177 -1.27 7.83 -7.17
CA VAL A 177 -2.28 8.24 -8.13
C VAL A 177 -3.20 7.06 -8.39
N LYS A 178 -4.36 7.05 -7.74
CA LYS A 178 -5.23 5.88 -7.69
C LYS A 178 -6.52 6.11 -8.46
N SER A 179 -6.99 5.02 -9.08
CA SER A 179 -8.29 4.94 -9.72
C SER A 179 -8.90 3.55 -9.48
N SER A 180 -10.21 3.42 -9.64
CA SER A 180 -10.93 2.15 -9.74
C SER A 180 -10.83 1.56 -11.16
N ASP A 181 -10.55 2.38 -12.16
CA ASP A 181 -10.21 1.95 -13.51
C ASP A 181 -8.73 1.57 -13.59
N ILE A 182 -8.46 0.33 -14.04
CA ILE A 182 -7.11 -0.23 -14.09
C ILE A 182 -6.25 0.49 -15.13
N PHE A 183 -6.81 0.81 -16.29
CA PHE A 183 -6.07 1.45 -17.38
C PHE A 183 -5.69 2.88 -17.02
N LEU A 184 -6.64 3.63 -16.45
CA LEU A 184 -6.37 4.97 -15.93
C LEU A 184 -5.29 4.94 -14.85
N ALA A 185 -5.37 3.99 -13.89
CA ALA A 185 -4.36 3.85 -12.85
C ALA A 185 -2.98 3.53 -13.44
N ILE A 186 -2.88 2.55 -14.33
CA ILE A 186 -1.60 2.16 -14.97
C ILE A 186 -0.98 3.35 -15.69
N LYS A 187 -1.74 4.01 -16.56
CA LYS A 187 -1.23 5.16 -17.33
C LYS A 187 -0.79 6.32 -16.45
N SER A 188 -1.56 6.60 -15.40
CA SER A 188 -1.20 7.64 -14.42
C SER A 188 0.10 7.33 -13.68
N TYR A 189 0.30 6.08 -13.25
CA TYR A 189 1.55 5.68 -12.59
C TYR A 189 2.74 5.65 -13.55
N GLU A 190 2.59 5.19 -14.80
CA GLU A 190 3.63 5.26 -15.81
C GLU A 190 4.06 6.72 -16.05
N LEU A 191 3.10 7.59 -16.36
CA LEU A 191 3.36 9.00 -16.61
C LEU A 191 3.97 9.70 -15.37
N LEU A 192 3.50 9.40 -14.16
CA LEU A 192 4.09 9.96 -12.94
C LEU A 192 5.50 9.44 -12.71
N SER A 193 5.73 8.16 -12.97
CA SER A 193 7.06 7.56 -12.84
C SER A 193 8.06 8.22 -13.79
N ASP A 194 7.67 8.55 -15.01
CA ASP A 194 8.56 9.22 -15.96
C ASP A 194 8.89 10.66 -15.56
N ASN A 195 8.02 11.31 -14.79
CA ASN A 195 8.12 12.71 -14.40
C ASN A 195 8.67 12.97 -12.99
N CYS A 196 8.89 11.94 -12.17
CA CYS A 196 9.45 12.11 -10.83
C CYS A 196 10.29 10.91 -10.38
N ASN A 197 11.13 11.15 -9.35
CA ASN A 197 11.97 10.12 -8.73
C ASN A 197 11.58 9.85 -7.27
N TYR A 198 10.39 10.22 -6.85
CA TYR A 198 9.89 9.89 -5.51
C TYR A 198 9.25 8.52 -5.47
N PRO A 199 9.26 7.85 -4.30
CA PRO A 199 8.65 6.53 -4.16
C PRO A 199 7.15 6.55 -4.47
N LEU A 200 6.69 5.51 -5.16
CA LEU A 200 5.30 5.36 -5.55
C LEU A 200 4.62 4.28 -4.71
N HIS A 201 3.46 4.64 -4.15
CA HIS A 201 2.58 3.72 -3.43
C HIS A 201 1.47 3.24 -4.35
N LEU A 202 1.59 1.99 -4.82
CA LEU A 202 0.64 1.39 -5.74
C LEU A 202 -0.63 0.89 -5.04
N GLY A 203 -1.73 0.90 -5.75
CA GLY A 203 -2.98 0.28 -5.34
C GLY A 203 -4.12 0.66 -6.29
N ILE A 204 -5.07 -0.25 -6.43
CA ILE A 204 -6.33 -0.02 -7.14
C ILE A 204 -7.40 0.24 -6.09
N THR A 205 -8.19 1.31 -6.25
CA THR A 205 -9.30 1.63 -5.36
C THR A 205 -10.57 0.91 -5.79
N GLU A 206 -11.47 0.66 -4.84
CA GLU A 206 -12.78 0.06 -5.14
C GLU A 206 -12.66 -1.24 -5.95
N ALA A 207 -11.68 -2.07 -5.59
CA ALA A 207 -11.37 -3.25 -6.37
C ALA A 207 -12.43 -4.36 -6.25
N GLY A 208 -13.20 -4.39 -5.15
CA GLY A 208 -14.26 -5.37 -4.90
C GLY A 208 -13.90 -6.40 -3.83
N GLY A 209 -14.63 -7.51 -3.80
CA GLY A 209 -14.42 -8.59 -2.84
C GLY A 209 -13.11 -9.35 -3.07
N LEU A 210 -12.87 -10.38 -2.24
CA LEU A 210 -11.60 -11.10 -2.19
C LEU A 210 -11.09 -11.56 -3.57
N ILE A 211 -11.88 -12.27 -4.33
CA ILE A 211 -11.45 -12.81 -5.64
C ILE A 211 -11.32 -11.67 -6.66
N THR A 212 -12.41 -10.94 -6.89
CA THR A 212 -12.44 -9.86 -7.90
C THR A 212 -11.40 -8.79 -7.63
N GLY A 213 -11.29 -8.36 -6.36
CA GLY A 213 -10.35 -7.33 -5.95
C GLY A 213 -8.90 -7.78 -6.04
N SER A 214 -8.62 -9.05 -5.71
CA SER A 214 -7.28 -9.63 -5.87
C SER A 214 -6.87 -9.71 -7.34
N ILE A 215 -7.79 -10.13 -8.23
CA ILE A 215 -7.54 -10.18 -9.68
C ILE A 215 -7.26 -8.78 -10.23
N LYS A 216 -8.14 -7.80 -9.95
CA LYS A 216 -7.96 -6.41 -10.38
C LYS A 216 -6.62 -5.84 -9.91
N SER A 217 -6.31 -6.03 -8.63
CA SER A 217 -5.07 -5.57 -8.03
C SER A 217 -3.84 -6.25 -8.63
N SER A 218 -3.93 -7.55 -8.89
CA SER A 218 -2.85 -8.32 -9.53
C SER A 218 -2.57 -7.85 -10.95
N ILE A 219 -3.59 -7.54 -11.73
CA ILE A 219 -3.43 -7.01 -13.09
C ILE A 219 -2.77 -5.63 -13.04
N GLY A 220 -3.35 -4.67 -12.30
CA GLY A 220 -2.87 -3.29 -12.28
C GLY A 220 -1.50 -3.15 -11.62
N MET A 221 -1.35 -3.63 -10.39
CA MET A 221 -0.07 -3.56 -9.69
C MET A 221 0.97 -4.51 -10.28
N GLY A 222 0.58 -5.71 -10.70
CA GLY A 222 1.49 -6.67 -11.31
C GLY A 222 2.14 -6.12 -12.59
N TYR A 223 1.36 -5.48 -13.45
CA TYR A 223 1.88 -4.82 -14.64
C TYR A 223 2.93 -3.74 -14.29
N LEU A 224 2.59 -2.83 -13.35
CA LEU A 224 3.49 -1.77 -12.94
C LEU A 224 4.77 -2.31 -12.31
N LEU A 225 4.65 -3.30 -11.43
CA LEU A 225 5.79 -3.96 -10.80
C LEU A 225 6.71 -4.65 -11.81
N MET A 226 6.17 -5.31 -12.85
CA MET A 226 6.95 -5.88 -13.96
C MET A 226 7.71 -4.82 -14.75
N LYS A 227 7.20 -3.59 -14.82
CA LYS A 227 7.89 -2.42 -15.40
C LYS A 227 8.92 -1.79 -14.44
N GLY A 228 9.04 -2.33 -13.22
CA GLY A 228 9.94 -1.80 -12.19
C GLY A 228 9.39 -0.58 -11.47
N ILE A 229 8.11 -0.28 -11.61
CA ILE A 229 7.42 0.86 -10.99
C ILE A 229 6.75 0.41 -9.68
N GLY A 230 7.02 1.12 -8.58
CA GLY A 230 6.39 0.92 -7.29
C GLY A 230 7.37 0.52 -6.18
N ASP A 231 7.19 1.13 -5.02
CA ASP A 231 8.06 0.98 -3.84
C ASP A 231 7.29 0.49 -2.61
N THR A 232 6.00 0.67 -2.62
CA THR A 232 5.09 0.17 -1.58
C THR A 232 3.74 -0.14 -2.22
N ILE A 233 3.07 -1.17 -1.73
CA ILE A 233 1.78 -1.63 -2.27
C ILE A 233 0.72 -1.73 -1.19
N ARG A 234 -0.54 -1.52 -1.58
CA ARG A 234 -1.70 -1.90 -0.80
C ARG A 234 -2.78 -2.48 -1.71
N VAL A 235 -3.12 -3.73 -1.48
CA VAL A 235 -4.34 -4.34 -2.01
C VAL A 235 -5.52 -3.80 -1.21
N SER A 236 -6.60 -3.38 -1.85
CA SER A 236 -7.80 -2.87 -1.20
C SER A 236 -8.96 -3.81 -1.50
N LEU A 237 -9.49 -4.46 -0.49
CA LEU A 237 -10.53 -5.49 -0.61
C LEU A 237 -11.73 -5.16 0.28
N SER A 238 -12.92 -5.55 -0.15
CA SER A 238 -14.09 -5.70 0.70
C SER A 238 -14.04 -7.08 1.38
N ALA A 239 -13.03 -7.27 2.24
CA ALA A 239 -12.73 -8.49 2.99
C ALA A 239 -11.90 -8.13 4.23
N ASP A 240 -11.54 -9.13 5.04
CA ASP A 240 -10.68 -8.92 6.20
C ASP A 240 -9.32 -8.33 5.79
N PRO A 241 -8.82 -7.32 6.52
CA PRO A 241 -7.55 -6.66 6.17
C PRO A 241 -6.34 -7.61 6.12
N GLU A 242 -6.38 -8.75 6.78
CA GLU A 242 -5.36 -9.79 6.70
C GLU A 242 -5.25 -10.39 5.29
N GLU A 243 -6.39 -10.53 4.59
CA GLU A 243 -6.42 -11.01 3.21
C GLU A 243 -5.78 -10.01 2.23
N GLU A 244 -5.84 -8.70 2.54
CA GLU A 244 -5.11 -7.68 1.77
C GLU A 244 -3.59 -7.91 1.83
N VAL A 245 -3.07 -8.23 3.02
CA VAL A 245 -1.64 -8.52 3.22
C VAL A 245 -1.23 -9.78 2.47
N LYS A 246 -2.04 -10.84 2.58
CA LYS A 246 -1.81 -12.11 1.89
C LYS A 246 -1.79 -11.90 0.37
N ALA A 247 -2.81 -11.26 -0.19
CA ALA A 247 -2.87 -10.95 -1.61
C ALA A 247 -1.69 -10.10 -2.09
N GLY A 248 -1.25 -9.11 -1.29
CA GLY A 248 -0.07 -8.31 -1.58
C GLY A 248 1.20 -9.16 -1.69
N TYR A 249 1.41 -10.09 -0.76
CA TYR A 249 2.56 -11.01 -0.85
C TYR A 249 2.45 -12.00 -2.00
N GLU A 250 1.25 -12.48 -2.33
CA GLU A 250 1.07 -13.38 -3.48
C GLU A 250 1.42 -12.68 -4.80
N ILE A 251 1.08 -11.38 -4.96
CA ILE A 251 1.51 -10.58 -6.11
C ILE A 251 3.04 -10.50 -6.17
N LEU A 252 3.71 -10.14 -5.06
CA LEU A 252 5.16 -10.00 -5.01
C LEU A 252 5.89 -11.34 -5.21
N LYS A 253 5.39 -12.44 -4.63
CA LYS A 253 5.92 -13.79 -4.81
C LYS A 253 5.80 -14.28 -6.25
N SER A 254 4.66 -14.03 -6.89
CA SER A 254 4.42 -14.43 -8.28
C SER A 254 5.40 -13.76 -9.24
N LEU A 255 5.87 -12.57 -8.92
CA LEU A 255 6.87 -11.81 -9.68
C LEU A 255 8.31 -12.06 -9.23
N ASN A 256 8.53 -12.93 -8.24
CA ASN A 256 9.84 -13.17 -7.60
C ASN A 256 10.54 -11.90 -7.10
N ILE A 257 9.76 -10.89 -6.69
CA ILE A 257 10.28 -9.60 -6.16
C ILE A 257 10.55 -9.71 -4.66
N ARG A 258 9.58 -10.24 -3.92
CA ARG A 258 9.69 -10.43 -2.48
C ARG A 258 8.86 -11.63 -2.05
N SER A 259 9.41 -12.46 -1.19
CA SER A 259 8.73 -13.67 -0.69
C SER A 259 8.64 -13.65 0.83
N ARG A 260 7.53 -14.15 1.34
CA ARG A 260 7.30 -14.45 2.76
C ARG A 260 6.47 -15.72 2.86
N GLY A 261 6.84 -16.61 3.76
CA GLY A 261 6.11 -17.86 3.96
C GLY A 261 6.33 -18.88 2.86
N VAL A 262 5.49 -19.90 2.86
CA VAL A 262 5.60 -21.02 1.94
C VAL A 262 4.94 -20.68 0.61
N LYS A 263 5.65 -20.90 -0.49
CA LYS A 263 5.12 -20.86 -1.85
C LYS A 263 4.76 -22.29 -2.25
N ILE A 264 3.47 -22.58 -2.38
CA ILE A 264 3.01 -23.88 -2.84
C ILE A 264 2.87 -23.84 -4.35
N ILE A 265 3.55 -24.77 -5.04
CA ILE A 265 3.38 -25.07 -6.45
C ILE A 265 2.62 -26.38 -6.52
N SER A 266 1.41 -26.38 -7.08
CA SER A 266 0.58 -27.57 -7.13
C SER A 266 -0.02 -27.81 -8.50
N CYS A 267 -0.17 -29.09 -8.83
CA CYS A 267 -0.91 -29.54 -10.01
C CYS A 267 -1.68 -30.81 -9.62
N PRO A 268 -3.03 -30.84 -9.75
CA PRO A 268 -3.82 -32.02 -9.40
C PRO A 268 -3.59 -33.20 -10.36
N SER A 269 -2.93 -32.96 -11.52
CA SER A 269 -2.70 -33.98 -12.57
C SER A 269 -3.97 -34.55 -13.18
N CYS A 270 -5.12 -33.86 -13.00
CA CYS A 270 -6.43 -34.20 -13.56
C CYS A 270 -6.82 -35.66 -13.29
N ALA A 271 -7.16 -36.42 -14.32
CA ALA A 271 -7.54 -37.85 -14.21
C ALA A 271 -6.40 -38.80 -13.77
N ARG A 272 -5.16 -38.31 -13.68
CA ARG A 272 -3.98 -39.11 -13.30
C ARG A 272 -3.53 -38.89 -11.86
N GLN A 273 -4.32 -38.20 -11.06
CA GLN A 273 -3.94 -37.93 -9.66
C GLN A 273 -3.87 -39.23 -8.85
N ALA A 274 -2.80 -39.38 -8.10
CA ALA A 274 -2.55 -40.54 -7.22
C ALA A 274 -3.01 -40.31 -5.77
N PHE A 275 -3.33 -39.06 -5.39
CA PHE A 275 -3.82 -38.68 -4.07
C PHE A 275 -4.64 -37.38 -4.14
N PRO A 276 -5.45 -37.04 -3.14
CA PRO A 276 -6.32 -35.87 -3.16
C PRO A 276 -5.53 -34.55 -2.99
N VAL A 277 -4.92 -34.08 -4.11
CA VAL A 277 -4.05 -32.90 -4.13
C VAL A 277 -4.75 -31.65 -3.64
N ILE A 278 -5.99 -31.41 -4.02
CA ILE A 278 -6.75 -30.19 -3.68
C ILE A 278 -6.90 -30.08 -2.15
N GLU A 279 -7.32 -31.17 -1.49
CA GLU A 279 -7.45 -31.21 -0.03
C GLU A 279 -6.09 -31.09 0.66
N THR A 280 -5.08 -31.79 0.14
CA THR A 280 -3.71 -31.72 0.65
C THR A 280 -3.16 -30.31 0.61
N VAL A 281 -3.34 -29.59 -0.52
CA VAL A 281 -2.91 -28.19 -0.66
C VAL A 281 -3.61 -27.31 0.37
N LYS A 282 -4.94 -27.41 0.50
CA LYS A 282 -5.72 -26.64 1.48
C LYS A 282 -5.24 -26.83 2.91
N VAL A 283 -5.04 -28.09 3.32
CA VAL A 283 -4.52 -28.42 4.66
C VAL A 283 -3.10 -27.88 4.87
N LEU A 284 -2.24 -27.96 3.86
CA LEU A 284 -0.87 -27.47 3.96
C LEU A 284 -0.80 -25.96 3.99
N GLU A 285 -1.62 -25.26 3.21
CA GLU A 285 -1.71 -23.78 3.26
C GLU A 285 -2.07 -23.31 4.67
N GLU A 286 -3.01 -23.98 5.35
CA GLU A 286 -3.39 -23.67 6.72
C GLU A 286 -2.27 -24.02 7.72
N LYS A 287 -1.78 -25.26 7.69
CA LYS A 287 -0.76 -25.74 8.62
C LYS A 287 0.58 -25.02 8.51
N LEU A 288 0.95 -24.56 7.31
CA LEU A 288 2.22 -23.89 7.05
C LEU A 288 2.12 -22.36 7.13
N SER A 289 0.95 -21.82 7.45
CA SER A 289 0.71 -20.36 7.50
C SER A 289 1.59 -19.64 8.54
N HIS A 290 2.03 -20.34 9.59
CA HIS A 290 2.91 -19.80 10.64
C HIS A 290 4.38 -19.65 10.18
N ILE A 291 4.78 -20.31 9.09
CA ILE A 291 6.15 -20.26 8.58
C ILE A 291 6.36 -18.91 7.89
N LYS A 292 7.30 -18.12 8.40
CA LYS A 292 7.64 -16.80 7.86
C LYS A 292 8.80 -16.85 6.86
N LYS A 293 9.66 -17.87 6.93
CA LYS A 293 10.79 -18.04 6.02
C LYS A 293 10.31 -18.40 4.61
N PRO A 294 10.91 -17.82 3.55
CA PRO A 294 10.60 -18.19 2.18
C PRO A 294 10.99 -19.66 1.92
N ILE A 295 10.02 -20.50 1.64
CA ILE A 295 10.19 -21.90 1.26
C ILE A 295 9.33 -22.18 0.03
N THR A 296 9.83 -22.95 -0.92
CA THR A 296 9.02 -23.45 -2.04
C THR A 296 8.72 -24.92 -1.82
N LEU A 297 7.43 -25.27 -1.84
CA LEU A 297 6.92 -26.62 -1.73
C LEU A 297 6.21 -27.00 -3.01
N SER A 298 6.57 -28.12 -3.62
CA SER A 298 5.92 -28.63 -4.83
C SER A 298 5.05 -29.84 -4.48
N ILE A 299 3.78 -29.80 -4.91
CA ILE A 299 2.78 -30.84 -4.68
C ILE A 299 2.18 -31.21 -6.04
N ILE A 300 2.69 -32.30 -6.60
CA ILE A 300 2.28 -32.76 -7.92
C ILE A 300 1.55 -34.09 -7.76
N GLY A 301 0.32 -34.19 -8.27
CA GLY A 301 -0.56 -35.36 -8.13
C GLY A 301 -0.19 -36.55 -9.01
N LEU A 302 1.05 -36.62 -9.50
CA LEU A 302 1.52 -37.72 -10.31
C LEU A 302 2.02 -38.89 -9.45
N SER A 303 1.87 -40.12 -9.96
CA SER A 303 2.52 -41.29 -9.41
C SER A 303 4.06 -41.15 -9.51
N LEU A 304 4.79 -41.67 -8.50
CA LEU A 304 6.26 -41.73 -8.49
C LEU A 304 6.87 -42.48 -9.68
N ILE A 305 6.06 -43.25 -10.40
CA ILE A 305 6.50 -43.99 -11.62
C ILE A 305 6.84 -43.07 -12.80
N HIS A 306 6.48 -41.80 -12.73
CA HIS A 306 6.65 -40.80 -13.80
C HIS A 306 7.68 -39.71 -13.49
N ILE A 307 8.52 -39.90 -12.48
CA ILE A 307 9.65 -39.02 -12.17
C ILE A 307 10.89 -39.43 -12.92
#